data_0a75b7909d285266aed3609bfc70ba40
#
_entry.id   0a75b7909d285266aed3609bfc70ba40
#
_cell.length_a   1.000
_cell.length_b   1.000
_cell.length_c   1.000
_cell.angle_alpha   90.00
_cell.angle_beta   90.00
_cell.angle_gamma   90.00
#
_symmetry.space_group_name_H-M   'P 1'
#
loop_
_entity.id
_entity.type
_entity.pdbx_description
1 polymer ?
#
loop_
_entity_poly.entity_id
_entity_poly.type
_entity_poly.pdbx_seq_one_letter_code
_entity_poly.pdbx_strand_id
1 'polypeptide(L)'
;MSGERRISLAFGALYLITFVTSISALILFQPVLDDPQGYIAGAGEDNRIYFGVLLELCLIIANLGTALVLIPLLKRQHEILTFSYVAARIMECVFILVGILAVLAVVTLRQDSPDAGVLAESFAAIKDWTFKLGPGFVVGIGNGLILGYLMYRSGLMPRGLAWLGMVGGPIQSVAGIFVVFGVFDAGAGIQGILTIPEIIWELSLGIYPLIWGFRSSPILSEEGRVTLQPALEAR
;
A
#
# COMPACT_ATOMS: atom_id res chain seq x y z
N MET A 1 17.89 7.39 -22.12
CA MET A 1 16.55 7.15 -21.54
C MET A 1 15.89 8.50 -21.30
N SER A 2 14.65 8.69 -21.78
CA SER A 2 13.86 9.89 -21.48
C SER A 2 13.57 10.00 -19.98
N GLY A 3 13.32 11.22 -19.49
CA GLY A 3 12.94 11.44 -18.08
C GLY A 3 11.70 10.66 -17.68
N GLU A 4 10.71 10.57 -18.58
CA GLU A 4 9.47 9.82 -18.40
C GLU A 4 9.70 8.33 -18.23
N ARG A 5 10.63 7.75 -18.99
CA ARG A 5 11.00 6.34 -18.86
C ARG A 5 11.67 6.05 -17.52
N ARG A 6 12.48 6.99 -17.01
CA ARG A 6 13.08 6.86 -15.67
C ARG A 6 12.02 6.87 -14.57
N ILE A 7 11.03 7.78 -14.65
CA ILE A 7 9.90 7.84 -13.72
C ILE A 7 9.09 6.54 -13.74
N SER A 8 8.76 6.07 -14.94
CA SER A 8 8.01 4.84 -15.13
C SER A 8 8.72 3.60 -14.56
N LEU A 9 10.02 3.47 -14.80
CA LEU A 9 10.85 2.38 -14.26
C LEU A 9 10.94 2.46 -12.73
N ALA A 10 11.20 3.65 -12.18
CA ALA A 10 11.30 3.85 -10.74
C ALA A 10 9.96 3.53 -10.06
N PHE A 11 8.84 4.02 -10.61
CA PHE A 11 7.51 3.73 -10.09
C PHE A 11 7.19 2.23 -10.10
N GLY A 12 7.37 1.56 -11.24
CA GLY A 12 7.08 0.13 -11.35
C GLY A 12 7.97 -0.72 -10.45
N ALA A 13 9.27 -0.40 -10.36
CA ALA A 13 10.21 -1.12 -9.49
C ALA A 13 9.82 -0.94 -8.01
N LEU A 14 9.55 0.29 -7.57
CA LEU A 14 9.11 0.56 -6.20
C LEU A 14 7.80 -0.17 -5.88
N TYR A 15 6.86 -0.20 -6.82
CA TYR A 15 5.59 -0.93 -6.63
C TYR A 15 5.80 -2.44 -6.47
N LEU A 16 6.69 -3.06 -7.25
CA LEU A 16 7.03 -4.48 -7.06
C LEU A 16 7.75 -4.74 -5.73
N ILE A 17 8.61 -3.82 -5.30
CA ILE A 17 9.24 -3.90 -3.98
C ILE A 17 8.17 -3.92 -2.88
N THR A 18 7.10 -3.11 -2.98
CA THR A 18 6.03 -3.14 -1.97
C THR A 18 5.37 -4.51 -1.86
N PHE A 19 5.11 -5.19 -2.97
CA PHE A 19 4.55 -6.55 -2.95
C PHE A 19 5.49 -7.57 -2.30
N VAL A 20 6.75 -7.58 -2.73
CA VAL A 20 7.73 -8.54 -2.20
C VAL A 20 7.93 -8.33 -0.70
N THR A 21 8.08 -7.08 -0.27
CA THR A 21 8.36 -6.78 1.14
C THR A 21 7.15 -7.02 2.04
N SER A 22 5.94 -6.63 1.62
CA SER A 22 4.72 -6.81 2.41
C SER A 22 4.35 -8.28 2.60
N ILE A 23 4.35 -9.07 1.52
CA ILE A 23 3.99 -10.49 1.58
C ILE A 23 5.02 -11.26 2.41
N SER A 24 6.32 -11.00 2.19
CA SER A 24 7.38 -11.68 2.94
C SER A 24 7.34 -11.31 4.43
N ALA A 25 7.08 -10.05 4.77
CA ALA A 25 6.96 -9.61 6.16
C ALA A 25 5.77 -10.30 6.86
N LEU A 26 4.62 -10.38 6.20
CA LEU A 26 3.45 -11.07 6.74
C LEU A 26 3.74 -12.53 7.10
N ILE A 27 4.44 -13.25 6.21
CA ILE A 27 4.86 -14.64 6.46
C ILE A 27 5.82 -14.72 7.66
N LEU A 28 6.73 -13.76 7.79
CA LEU A 28 7.69 -13.74 8.87
C LEU A 28 7.05 -13.45 10.23
N PHE A 29 5.97 -12.69 10.28
CA PHE A 29 5.24 -12.36 11.52
C PHE A 29 4.29 -13.44 12.00
N GLN A 30 4.04 -14.51 11.23
CA GLN A 30 3.13 -15.59 11.60
C GLN A 30 3.31 -16.12 13.04
N PRO A 31 4.53 -16.36 13.56
CA PRO A 31 4.68 -16.84 14.94
C PRO A 31 4.06 -15.91 16.00
N VAL A 32 4.10 -14.59 15.74
CA VAL A 32 3.50 -13.59 16.64
C VAL A 32 2.00 -13.45 16.40
N LEU A 33 1.54 -13.59 15.15
CA LEU A 33 0.14 -13.35 14.78
C LEU A 33 -0.75 -14.56 15.05
N ASP A 34 -0.24 -15.78 14.81
CA ASP A 34 -1.05 -16.99 14.91
C ASP A 34 -1.04 -17.57 16.35
N ASP A 35 0.06 -17.42 17.09
CA ASP A 35 0.19 -17.90 18.46
C ASP A 35 1.07 -16.97 19.32
N PRO A 36 0.57 -15.79 19.72
CA PRO A 36 1.32 -14.83 20.52
C PRO A 36 1.75 -15.38 21.88
N GLN A 37 0.92 -16.23 22.51
CA GLN A 37 1.24 -16.86 23.80
C GLN A 37 2.38 -17.88 23.66
N GLY A 38 2.32 -18.75 22.63
CA GLY A 38 3.38 -19.69 22.35
C GLY A 38 4.68 -18.98 21.98
N TYR A 39 4.61 -17.86 21.26
CA TYR A 39 5.80 -17.04 20.96
C TYR A 39 6.45 -16.50 22.26
N ILE A 40 5.67 -15.95 23.21
CA ILE A 40 6.16 -15.51 24.53
C ILE A 40 6.77 -16.69 25.30
N ALA A 41 6.15 -17.86 25.25
CA ALA A 41 6.63 -19.08 25.93
C ALA A 41 7.92 -19.68 25.30
N GLY A 42 8.44 -19.09 24.24
CA GLY A 42 9.71 -19.49 23.62
C GLY A 42 9.60 -20.10 22.23
N ALA A 43 8.41 -20.20 21.64
CA ALA A 43 8.25 -20.68 20.27
C ALA A 43 8.76 -19.63 19.24
N GLY A 44 9.42 -20.08 18.18
CA GLY A 44 9.93 -19.23 17.12
C GLY A 44 11.23 -18.47 17.49
N GLU A 45 11.71 -17.67 16.56
CA GLU A 45 12.97 -16.94 16.65
C GLU A 45 12.78 -15.44 16.48
N ASP A 46 13.36 -14.62 17.37
CA ASP A 46 13.28 -13.15 17.30
C ASP A 46 13.89 -12.59 16.01
N ASN A 47 14.97 -13.19 15.50
CA ASN A 47 15.59 -12.78 14.26
C ASN A 47 14.64 -12.84 13.05
N ARG A 48 13.72 -13.81 13.04
CA ARG A 48 12.67 -13.91 12.02
C ARG A 48 11.77 -12.68 12.05
N ILE A 49 11.39 -12.25 13.24
CA ILE A 49 10.54 -11.08 13.46
C ILE A 49 11.29 -9.79 13.09
N TYR A 50 12.55 -9.63 13.53
CA TYR A 50 13.36 -8.47 13.16
C TYR A 50 13.55 -8.34 11.65
N PHE A 51 13.72 -9.46 10.93
CA PHE A 51 13.80 -9.43 9.48
C PHE A 51 12.48 -9.01 8.84
N GLY A 52 11.33 -9.45 9.37
CA GLY A 52 10.01 -8.96 8.98
C GLY A 52 9.86 -7.44 9.16
N VAL A 53 10.31 -6.91 10.31
CA VAL A 53 10.36 -5.47 10.60
C VAL A 53 11.22 -4.72 9.58
N LEU A 54 12.39 -5.23 9.24
CA LEU A 54 13.25 -4.63 8.22
C LEU A 54 12.55 -4.57 6.85
N LEU A 55 11.84 -5.62 6.47
CA LEU A 55 11.07 -5.63 5.22
C LEU A 55 9.93 -4.61 5.25
N GLU A 56 9.21 -4.45 6.36
CA GLU A 56 8.18 -3.42 6.47
C GLU A 56 8.76 -1.99 6.48
N LEU A 57 9.95 -1.76 7.01
CA LEU A 57 10.64 -0.48 6.87
C LEU A 57 11.01 -0.20 5.39
N CYS A 58 11.48 -1.20 4.66
CA CYS A 58 11.69 -1.10 3.22
C CYS A 58 10.36 -0.84 2.48
N LEU A 59 9.28 -1.48 2.90
CA LEU A 59 7.92 -1.25 2.38
C LEU A 59 7.50 0.22 2.54
N ILE A 60 7.70 0.82 3.70
CA ILE A 60 7.38 2.24 3.95
C ILE A 60 8.15 3.14 2.98
N ILE A 61 9.46 2.91 2.80
CA ILE A 61 10.29 3.69 1.87
C ILE A 61 9.77 3.54 0.44
N ALA A 62 9.47 2.31 0.02
CA ALA A 62 8.95 2.04 -1.32
C ALA A 62 7.57 2.67 -1.53
N ASN A 63 6.67 2.59 -0.55
CA ASN A 63 5.34 3.19 -0.58
C ASN A 63 5.42 4.71 -0.79
N LEU A 64 6.19 5.41 0.04
CA LEU A 64 6.41 6.84 -0.13
C LEU A 64 7.04 7.16 -1.48
N GLY A 65 8.02 6.36 -1.89
CA GLY A 65 8.70 6.50 -3.18
C GLY A 65 7.73 6.42 -4.36
N THR A 66 6.76 5.50 -4.35
CA THR A 66 5.75 5.39 -5.43
C THR A 66 4.95 6.66 -5.60
N ALA A 67 4.55 7.31 -4.49
CA ALA A 67 3.80 8.54 -4.53
C ALA A 67 4.67 9.73 -5.01
N LEU A 68 5.85 9.88 -4.43
CA LEU A 68 6.74 11.01 -4.71
C LEU A 68 7.21 11.04 -6.17
N VAL A 69 7.51 9.86 -6.75
CA VAL A 69 7.95 9.74 -8.14
C VAL A 69 6.88 10.19 -9.13
N LEU A 70 5.59 10.06 -8.79
CA LEU A 70 4.47 10.45 -9.66
C LEU A 70 4.08 11.93 -9.55
N ILE A 71 4.45 12.65 -8.49
CA ILE A 71 4.07 14.06 -8.29
C ILE A 71 4.38 14.92 -9.53
N PRO A 72 5.58 14.86 -10.15
CA PRO A 72 5.90 15.72 -11.28
C PRO A 72 4.98 15.54 -12.49
N LEU A 73 4.37 14.37 -12.62
CA LEU A 73 3.43 14.05 -13.70
C LEU A 73 1.99 14.38 -13.32
N LEU A 74 1.51 13.84 -12.20
CA LEU A 74 0.10 13.88 -11.85
C LEU A 74 -0.37 15.27 -11.40
N LYS A 75 0.49 16.08 -10.74
CA LYS A 75 0.13 17.45 -10.35
C LYS A 75 -0.23 18.35 -11.54
N ARG A 76 0.28 18.04 -12.74
CA ARG A 76 -0.06 18.76 -13.97
C ARG A 76 -1.51 18.52 -14.40
N GLN A 77 -2.07 17.38 -14.01
CA GLN A 77 -3.45 17.01 -14.34
C GLN A 77 -4.43 17.50 -13.28
N HIS A 78 -4.14 17.23 -11.99
CA HIS A 78 -5.02 17.59 -10.89
C HIS A 78 -4.24 17.61 -9.57
N GLU A 79 -3.86 18.81 -9.14
CA GLU A 79 -2.98 18.99 -7.99
C GLU A 79 -3.57 18.44 -6.69
N ILE A 80 -4.85 18.76 -6.39
CA ILE A 80 -5.52 18.32 -5.16
C ILE A 80 -5.55 16.79 -5.08
N LEU A 81 -5.97 16.10 -6.16
CA LEU A 81 -6.02 14.64 -6.16
C LEU A 81 -4.63 14.01 -6.08
N THR A 82 -3.60 14.65 -6.63
CA THR A 82 -2.24 14.18 -6.51
C THR A 82 -1.78 14.21 -5.05
N PHE A 83 -2.02 15.32 -4.34
CA PHE A 83 -1.70 15.39 -2.92
C PHE A 83 -2.61 14.54 -2.04
N SER A 84 -3.87 14.32 -2.45
CA SER A 84 -4.75 13.35 -1.78
C SER A 84 -4.20 11.92 -1.88
N TYR A 85 -3.66 11.53 -3.04
CA TYR A 85 -2.96 10.26 -3.21
C TYR A 85 -1.72 10.17 -2.31
N VAL A 86 -0.88 11.21 -2.27
CA VAL A 86 0.28 11.27 -1.37
C VAL A 86 -0.14 11.12 0.09
N ALA A 87 -1.20 11.84 0.52
CA ALA A 87 -1.72 11.75 1.87
C ALA A 87 -2.23 10.33 2.21
N ALA A 88 -2.91 9.66 1.29
CA ALA A 88 -3.34 8.27 1.46
C ALA A 88 -2.14 7.32 1.62
N ARG A 89 -1.06 7.50 0.83
CA ARG A 89 0.17 6.71 0.97
C ARG A 89 0.88 6.96 2.31
N ILE A 90 0.89 8.21 2.79
CA ILE A 90 1.43 8.52 4.12
C ILE A 90 0.58 7.84 5.20
N MET A 91 -0.76 7.91 5.10
CA MET A 91 -1.65 7.26 6.07
C MET A 91 -1.44 5.74 6.11
N GLU A 92 -1.28 5.09 4.97
CA GLU A 92 -0.92 3.67 4.89
C GLU A 92 0.41 3.38 5.61
N CYS A 93 1.43 4.20 5.38
CA CYS A 93 2.72 4.08 6.06
C CYS A 93 2.60 4.25 7.59
N VAL A 94 1.70 5.11 8.07
CA VAL A 94 1.40 5.26 9.51
C VAL A 94 0.82 3.98 10.09
N PHE A 95 -0.13 3.33 9.40
CA PHE A 95 -0.65 2.02 9.85
C PHE A 95 0.45 0.97 9.90
N ILE A 96 1.30 0.87 8.88
CA ILE A 96 2.43 -0.06 8.86
C ILE A 96 3.36 0.21 10.05
N LEU A 97 3.70 1.47 10.32
CA LEU A 97 4.59 1.86 11.42
C LEU A 97 3.99 1.49 12.78
N VAL A 98 2.70 1.74 13.00
CA VAL A 98 2.01 1.31 14.24
C VAL A 98 2.05 -0.21 14.37
N GLY A 99 1.87 -0.94 13.28
CA GLY A 99 2.01 -2.41 13.26
C GLY A 99 3.42 -2.89 13.60
N ILE A 100 4.46 -2.22 13.10
CA ILE A 100 5.87 -2.51 13.47
C ILE A 100 6.07 -2.33 14.97
N LEU A 101 5.61 -1.22 15.55
CA LEU A 101 5.74 -0.95 16.98
C LEU A 101 5.02 -2.01 17.82
N ALA A 102 3.84 -2.45 17.39
CA ALA A 102 3.09 -3.50 18.07
C ALA A 102 3.85 -4.84 18.08
N VAL A 103 4.40 -5.26 16.94
CA VAL A 103 5.18 -6.50 16.84
C VAL A 103 6.46 -6.41 17.67
N LEU A 104 7.20 -5.30 17.63
CA LEU A 104 8.39 -5.09 18.45
C LEU A 104 8.09 -5.09 19.95
N ALA A 105 6.91 -4.58 20.36
CA ALA A 105 6.45 -4.68 21.74
C ALA A 105 6.28 -6.13 22.19
N VAL A 106 5.76 -7.02 21.33
CA VAL A 106 5.67 -8.47 21.64
C VAL A 106 7.06 -9.08 21.82
N VAL A 107 8.03 -8.74 20.95
CA VAL A 107 9.43 -9.23 21.11
C VAL A 107 10.03 -8.75 22.42
N THR A 108 9.81 -7.49 22.79
CA THR A 108 10.30 -6.94 24.08
C THR A 108 9.67 -7.66 25.27
N LEU A 109 8.36 -7.92 25.24
CA LEU A 109 7.67 -8.66 26.29
C LEU A 109 8.24 -10.08 26.46
N ARG A 110 8.54 -10.76 25.37
CA ARG A 110 9.18 -12.09 25.41
C ARG A 110 10.50 -12.08 26.17
N GLN A 111 11.28 -11.02 26.02
CA GLN A 111 12.61 -10.90 26.63
C GLN A 111 12.52 -10.51 28.11
N ASP A 112 11.59 -9.63 28.46
CA ASP A 112 11.53 -8.99 29.76
C ASP A 112 10.47 -9.59 30.71
N SER A 113 9.42 -10.24 30.16
CA SER A 113 8.24 -10.66 30.93
C SER A 113 7.61 -11.94 30.36
N PRO A 114 8.16 -13.12 30.64
CA PRO A 114 7.67 -14.39 30.09
C PRO A 114 6.19 -14.71 30.37
N ASP A 115 5.61 -14.08 31.41
CA ASP A 115 4.20 -14.30 31.81
C ASP A 115 3.23 -13.32 31.11
N ALA A 116 3.70 -12.49 30.18
CA ALA A 116 2.91 -11.44 29.54
C ALA A 116 2.11 -11.92 28.30
N GLY A 117 1.72 -13.20 28.22
CA GLY A 117 1.02 -13.77 27.06
C GLY A 117 -0.25 -13.01 26.68
N VAL A 118 -1.10 -12.62 27.64
CA VAL A 118 -2.33 -11.85 27.36
C VAL A 118 -2.03 -10.45 26.78
N LEU A 119 -0.95 -9.83 27.23
CA LEU A 119 -0.54 -8.53 26.68
C LEU A 119 0.01 -8.68 25.25
N ALA A 120 0.72 -9.76 24.97
CA ALA A 120 1.18 -10.09 23.62
C ALA A 120 0.02 -10.30 22.64
N GLU A 121 -1.06 -10.97 23.06
CA GLU A 121 -2.29 -11.08 22.25
C GLU A 121 -2.87 -9.71 21.92
N SER A 122 -2.87 -8.78 22.87
CA SER A 122 -3.38 -7.41 22.64
C SER A 122 -2.54 -6.68 21.58
N PHE A 123 -1.22 -6.79 21.61
CA PHE A 123 -0.36 -6.19 20.59
C PHE A 123 -0.48 -6.90 19.24
N ALA A 124 -0.60 -8.23 19.22
CA ALA A 124 -0.87 -8.98 17.97
C ALA A 124 -2.19 -8.54 17.34
N ALA A 125 -3.25 -8.31 18.15
CA ALA A 125 -4.51 -7.77 17.68
C ALA A 125 -4.36 -6.35 17.10
N ILE A 126 -3.53 -5.47 17.68
CA ILE A 126 -3.22 -4.15 17.12
C ILE A 126 -2.58 -4.32 15.74
N LYS A 127 -1.58 -5.20 15.60
CA LYS A 127 -0.94 -5.48 14.32
C LYS A 127 -1.95 -5.96 13.27
N ASP A 128 -2.82 -6.86 13.63
CA ASP A 128 -3.87 -7.36 12.74
C ASP A 128 -4.83 -6.24 12.30
N TRP A 129 -5.26 -5.37 13.21
CA TRP A 129 -6.09 -4.21 12.88
C TRP A 129 -5.36 -3.20 11.98
N THR A 130 -4.06 -3.00 12.13
CA THR A 130 -3.31 -2.11 11.22
C THR A 130 -3.32 -2.63 9.79
N PHE A 131 -3.27 -3.96 9.61
CA PHE A 131 -3.37 -4.58 8.29
C PHE A 131 -4.79 -4.45 7.70
N LYS A 132 -5.82 -4.66 8.51
CA LYS A 132 -7.22 -4.55 8.09
C LYS A 132 -7.60 -3.13 7.67
N LEU A 133 -7.10 -2.10 8.36
CA LEU A 133 -7.42 -0.71 8.08
C LEU A 133 -6.48 -0.06 7.05
N GLY A 134 -5.19 -0.35 7.07
CA GLY A 134 -4.23 0.15 6.10
C GLY A 134 -4.48 -0.47 4.71
N PRO A 135 -3.99 -1.68 4.45
CA PRO A 135 -4.22 -2.36 3.17
C PRO A 135 -5.69 -2.63 2.87
N GLY A 136 -6.49 -2.99 3.86
CA GLY A 136 -7.89 -3.36 3.66
C GLY A 136 -8.85 -2.20 3.40
N PHE A 137 -8.52 -0.97 3.78
CA PHE A 137 -9.40 0.20 3.61
C PHE A 137 -8.70 1.37 2.94
N VAL A 138 -7.57 1.86 3.48
CA VAL A 138 -6.90 3.08 2.98
C VAL A 138 -6.36 2.89 1.57
N VAL A 139 -5.78 1.72 1.26
CA VAL A 139 -5.26 1.38 -0.07
C VAL A 139 -6.36 1.45 -1.12
N GLY A 140 -7.54 0.91 -0.85
CA GLY A 140 -8.66 0.96 -1.80
C GLY A 140 -9.07 2.39 -2.17
N ILE A 141 -8.99 3.35 -1.22
CA ILE A 141 -9.24 4.76 -1.52
C ILE A 141 -8.05 5.39 -2.26
N GLY A 142 -6.83 5.20 -1.76
CA GLY A 142 -5.63 5.85 -2.28
C GLY A 142 -5.18 5.29 -3.63
N ASN A 143 -4.82 4.01 -3.65
CA ASN A 143 -4.29 3.35 -4.84
C ASN A 143 -5.40 2.98 -5.83
N GLY A 144 -6.51 2.47 -5.32
CA GLY A 144 -7.65 2.09 -6.14
C GLY A 144 -8.35 3.31 -6.73
N LEU A 145 -9.13 4.00 -5.93
CA LEU A 145 -10.00 5.06 -6.42
C LEU A 145 -9.23 6.28 -6.93
N ILE A 146 -8.36 6.89 -6.11
CA ILE A 146 -7.71 8.17 -6.45
C ILE A 146 -6.67 7.95 -7.55
N LEU A 147 -5.72 7.03 -7.37
CA LEU A 147 -4.70 6.77 -8.37
C LEU A 147 -5.29 6.17 -9.64
N GLY A 148 -6.26 5.24 -9.51
CA GLY A 148 -7.01 4.68 -10.64
C GLY A 148 -7.64 5.78 -11.49
N TYR A 149 -8.33 6.74 -10.87
CA TYR A 149 -8.91 7.89 -11.56
C TYR A 149 -7.85 8.77 -12.25
N LEU A 150 -6.76 9.08 -11.55
CA LEU A 150 -5.66 9.86 -12.13
C LEU A 150 -5.03 9.16 -13.33
N MET A 151 -4.80 7.84 -13.25
CA MET A 151 -4.26 7.05 -14.36
C MET A 151 -5.25 6.89 -15.52
N TYR A 152 -6.55 6.79 -15.23
CA TYR A 152 -7.60 6.77 -16.25
C TYR A 152 -7.67 8.10 -17.02
N ARG A 153 -7.70 9.21 -16.31
CA ARG A 153 -7.79 10.56 -16.89
C ARG A 153 -6.55 10.97 -17.64
N SER A 154 -5.37 10.64 -17.13
CA SER A 154 -4.10 10.92 -17.80
C SER A 154 -3.86 10.04 -19.03
N GLY A 155 -4.42 8.83 -19.06
CA GLY A 155 -4.13 7.84 -20.08
C GLY A 155 -2.72 7.23 -19.98
N LEU A 156 -2.00 7.44 -18.87
CA LEU A 156 -0.67 6.87 -18.64
C LEU A 156 -0.67 5.34 -18.60
N MET A 157 -1.80 4.76 -18.18
CA MET A 157 -2.05 3.32 -18.14
C MET A 157 -3.20 2.94 -19.07
N PRO A 158 -3.30 1.68 -19.53
CA PRO A 158 -4.48 1.19 -20.22
C PRO A 158 -5.75 1.44 -19.40
N ARG A 159 -6.76 2.04 -20.02
CA ARG A 159 -8.00 2.42 -19.34
C ARG A 159 -8.70 1.25 -18.63
N GLY A 160 -8.64 0.05 -19.22
CA GLY A 160 -9.22 -1.15 -18.62
C GLY A 160 -8.57 -1.51 -17.27
N LEU A 161 -7.24 -1.36 -17.17
CA LEU A 161 -6.52 -1.57 -15.91
C LEU A 161 -6.89 -0.49 -14.87
N ALA A 162 -6.93 0.78 -15.28
CA ALA A 162 -7.32 1.88 -14.40
C ALA A 162 -8.76 1.74 -13.88
N TRP A 163 -9.67 1.16 -14.68
CA TRP A 163 -11.02 0.81 -14.24
C TRP A 163 -11.03 -0.23 -13.13
N LEU A 164 -10.12 -1.21 -13.15
CA LEU A 164 -10.02 -2.21 -12.07
C LEU A 164 -9.72 -1.52 -10.73
N GLY A 165 -8.82 -0.53 -10.70
CA GLY A 165 -8.55 0.24 -9.49
C GLY A 165 -9.75 1.10 -9.07
N MET A 166 -10.35 1.85 -10.01
CA MET A 166 -11.49 2.73 -9.73
C MET A 166 -12.72 1.99 -9.17
N VAL A 167 -12.91 0.73 -9.53
CA VAL A 167 -14.02 -0.10 -9.07
C VAL A 167 -13.57 -1.00 -7.92
N GLY A 168 -12.41 -1.64 -8.05
CA GLY A 168 -11.86 -2.55 -7.05
C GLY A 168 -11.55 -1.87 -5.72
N GLY A 169 -10.97 -0.66 -5.77
CA GLY A 169 -10.64 0.10 -4.57
C GLY A 169 -11.85 0.39 -3.67
N PRO A 170 -12.93 1.01 -4.17
CA PRO A 170 -14.16 1.19 -3.42
C PRO A 170 -14.77 -0.13 -2.90
N ILE A 171 -14.76 -1.19 -3.71
CA ILE A 171 -15.25 -2.52 -3.30
C ILE A 171 -14.42 -3.05 -2.13
N GLN A 172 -13.09 -2.98 -2.22
CA GLN A 172 -12.19 -3.39 -1.14
C GLN A 172 -12.42 -2.55 0.12
N SER A 173 -12.58 -1.23 0.00
CA SER A 173 -12.84 -0.36 1.15
C SER A 173 -14.16 -0.67 1.82
N VAL A 174 -15.21 -0.94 1.06
CA VAL A 174 -16.52 -1.37 1.60
C VAL A 174 -16.39 -2.75 2.28
N ALA A 175 -15.66 -3.69 1.68
CA ALA A 175 -15.38 -4.98 2.31
C ALA A 175 -14.62 -4.82 3.63
N GLY A 176 -13.65 -3.88 3.70
CA GLY A 176 -12.97 -3.52 4.94
C GLY A 176 -13.92 -2.99 6.02
N ILE A 177 -14.89 -2.16 5.66
CA ILE A 177 -15.94 -1.71 6.57
C ILE A 177 -16.76 -2.90 7.10
N PHE A 178 -17.14 -3.84 6.25
CA PHE A 178 -17.87 -5.03 6.68
C PHE A 178 -17.07 -5.90 7.64
N VAL A 179 -15.75 -5.99 7.48
CA VAL A 179 -14.87 -6.65 8.46
C VAL A 179 -14.89 -5.90 9.80
N VAL A 180 -14.84 -4.56 9.80
CA VAL A 180 -14.93 -3.76 11.03
C VAL A 180 -16.24 -4.00 11.78
N PHE A 181 -17.36 -4.15 11.07
CA PHE A 181 -18.66 -4.45 11.67
C PHE A 181 -18.92 -5.94 11.95
N GLY A 182 -17.93 -6.81 11.69
CA GLY A 182 -18.05 -8.25 11.94
C GLY A 182 -19.07 -8.97 11.04
N VAL A 183 -19.37 -8.42 9.86
CA VAL A 183 -20.27 -9.05 8.89
C VAL A 183 -19.64 -10.32 8.31
N PHE A 184 -18.33 -10.31 8.15
CA PHE A 184 -17.49 -11.46 7.84
C PHE A 184 -16.08 -11.26 8.39
N ASP A 185 -15.37 -12.38 8.59
CA ASP A 185 -14.00 -12.34 9.11
C ASP A 185 -13.02 -11.84 8.06
N ALA A 186 -11.96 -11.17 8.53
CA ALA A 186 -10.85 -10.80 7.68
C ALA A 186 -10.19 -12.06 7.08
N GLY A 187 -9.93 -12.03 5.77
CA GLY A 187 -9.40 -13.18 5.05
C GLY A 187 -10.46 -14.22 4.67
N ALA A 188 -11.74 -14.04 5.03
CA ALA A 188 -12.82 -14.88 4.53
C ALA A 188 -12.82 -14.93 3.00
N GLY A 189 -13.24 -16.07 2.43
CA GLY A 189 -13.22 -16.28 0.97
C GLY A 189 -13.95 -15.18 0.19
N ILE A 190 -15.05 -14.64 0.74
CA ILE A 190 -15.79 -13.52 0.14
C ILE A 190 -14.95 -12.25 0.09
N GLN A 191 -14.23 -11.89 1.16
CA GLN A 191 -13.34 -10.73 1.16
C GLN A 191 -12.23 -10.89 0.13
N GLY A 192 -11.62 -12.09 0.04
CA GLY A 192 -10.61 -12.40 -0.96
C GLY A 192 -11.11 -12.16 -2.38
N ILE A 193 -12.33 -12.62 -2.70
CA ILE A 193 -12.95 -12.41 -4.02
C ILE A 193 -13.15 -10.90 -4.29
N LEU A 194 -13.65 -10.15 -3.32
CA LEU A 194 -13.89 -8.72 -3.45
C LEU A 194 -12.60 -7.90 -3.61
N THR A 195 -11.46 -8.42 -3.16
CA THR A 195 -10.14 -7.77 -3.26
C THR A 195 -9.42 -8.08 -4.59
N ILE A 196 -9.82 -9.13 -5.33
CA ILE A 196 -9.16 -9.52 -6.59
C ILE A 196 -8.98 -8.36 -7.59
N PRO A 197 -9.99 -7.52 -7.88
CA PRO A 197 -9.82 -6.44 -8.84
C PRO A 197 -8.73 -5.43 -8.42
N GLU A 198 -8.64 -5.13 -7.13
CA GLU A 198 -7.60 -4.24 -6.59
C GLU A 198 -6.21 -4.86 -6.66
N ILE A 199 -6.07 -6.16 -6.33
CA ILE A 199 -4.81 -6.89 -6.46
C ILE A 199 -4.32 -6.87 -7.92
N ILE A 200 -5.19 -7.14 -8.89
CA ILE A 200 -4.83 -7.11 -10.32
C ILE A 200 -4.41 -5.70 -10.72
N TRP A 201 -5.13 -4.67 -10.25
CA TRP A 201 -4.79 -3.28 -10.48
C TRP A 201 -3.40 -2.95 -9.92
N GLU A 202 -3.15 -3.22 -8.67
CA GLU A 202 -1.87 -2.92 -8.01
C GLU A 202 -0.70 -3.69 -8.65
N LEU A 203 -0.85 -4.97 -8.99
CA LEU A 203 0.16 -5.72 -9.75
C LEU A 203 0.42 -5.08 -11.10
N SER A 204 -0.61 -4.57 -11.77
CA SER A 204 -0.46 -3.86 -13.04
C SER A 204 0.32 -2.55 -12.90
N LEU A 205 0.20 -1.84 -11.76
CA LEU A 205 0.99 -0.65 -11.44
C LEU A 205 2.49 -0.94 -11.30
N GLY A 206 2.85 -2.13 -10.85
CA GLY A 206 4.24 -2.59 -10.83
C GLY A 206 4.72 -3.02 -12.21
N ILE A 207 4.03 -3.97 -12.82
CA ILE A 207 4.49 -4.67 -14.01
C ILE A 207 4.42 -3.80 -15.28
N TYR A 208 3.29 -3.13 -15.53
CA TYR A 208 3.06 -2.43 -16.78
C TYR A 208 4.08 -1.28 -17.00
N PRO A 209 4.27 -0.33 -16.05
CA PRO A 209 5.24 0.74 -16.22
C PRO A 209 6.68 0.26 -16.30
N LEU A 210 7.00 -0.87 -15.68
CA LEU A 210 8.34 -1.45 -15.72
C LEU A 210 8.68 -1.98 -17.12
N ILE A 211 7.75 -2.72 -17.74
CA ILE A 211 7.98 -3.38 -19.03
C ILE A 211 7.77 -2.40 -20.19
N TRP A 212 6.60 -1.80 -20.27
CA TRP A 212 6.19 -0.99 -21.42
C TRP A 212 6.39 0.53 -21.24
N GLY A 213 6.56 0.98 -20.01
CA GLY A 213 6.56 2.40 -19.69
C GLY A 213 5.15 2.99 -19.61
N PHE A 214 5.07 4.27 -19.27
CA PHE A 214 3.82 4.99 -19.40
C PHE A 214 3.46 5.20 -20.88
N ARG A 215 2.16 5.15 -21.18
CA ARG A 215 1.67 5.44 -22.53
C ARG A 215 1.86 6.92 -22.86
N SER A 216 2.00 7.22 -24.15
CA SER A 216 1.99 8.62 -24.61
C SER A 216 0.70 9.33 -24.15
N SER A 217 0.87 10.46 -23.50
CA SER A 217 -0.21 11.22 -22.88
C SER A 217 0.04 12.72 -23.03
N PRO A 218 -1.01 13.55 -23.16
CA PRO A 218 -0.83 15.01 -23.20
C PRO A 218 -0.08 15.60 -22.02
N ILE A 219 -0.16 14.97 -20.81
CA ILE A 219 0.58 15.44 -19.63
C ILE A 219 2.09 15.18 -19.71
N LEU A 220 2.53 14.36 -20.66
CA LEU A 220 3.94 14.08 -20.91
C LEU A 220 4.52 15.00 -21.99
N SER A 221 3.70 15.62 -22.88
CA SER A 221 4.15 16.50 -23.93
C SER A 221 4.58 17.87 -23.41
N GLU A 222 5.54 18.53 -24.12
CA GLU A 222 5.94 19.89 -23.80
C GLU A 222 4.80 20.91 -24.05
N GLU A 223 3.94 20.65 -25.04
CA GLU A 223 2.74 21.46 -25.29
C GLU A 223 1.75 21.41 -24.12
N GLY A 224 1.61 20.26 -23.46
CA GLY A 224 0.85 20.14 -22.22
C GLY A 224 1.46 20.94 -21.06
N ARG A 225 2.77 21.19 -21.05
CA ARG A 225 3.41 22.09 -20.08
C ARG A 225 3.00 23.54 -20.28
N VAL A 226 2.94 23.99 -21.49
CA VAL A 226 2.66 25.40 -21.85
C VAL A 226 1.20 25.76 -21.66
N THR A 227 0.27 24.85 -21.94
CA THR A 227 -1.17 25.11 -21.81
C THR A 227 -1.69 25.06 -20.36
N LEU A 228 -1.00 24.40 -19.45
CA LEU A 228 -1.41 24.29 -18.05
C LEU A 228 -0.80 25.35 -17.13
N GLN A 229 0.33 25.99 -17.54
CA GLN A 229 0.97 27.04 -16.76
C GLN A 229 0.10 28.29 -16.55
N PRO A 230 -0.61 28.84 -17.56
CA PRO A 230 -1.46 30.01 -17.36
C PRO A 230 -2.70 29.75 -16.50
N ALA A 231 -3.18 28.51 -16.46
CA ALA A 231 -4.34 28.13 -15.64
C ALA A 231 -3.99 27.95 -14.15
N LEU A 232 -2.72 27.76 -13.81
CA LEU A 232 -2.21 27.67 -12.44
C LEU A 232 -1.83 29.04 -11.87
N GLU A 233 -1.39 29.97 -12.71
CA GLU A 233 -1.06 31.35 -12.33
C GLU A 233 -2.31 32.23 -12.16
N ALA A 234 -3.46 31.80 -12.65
CA ALA A 234 -4.75 32.54 -12.58
C ALA A 234 -5.63 32.12 -11.37
N ARG A 235 -5.12 31.34 -10.44
CA ARG A 235 -5.80 30.93 -9.19
C ARG A 235 -5.01 31.34 -7.97
#